data_272fb671974ca27a718e54869e8b7f5a
#
_entry.id   272fb671974ca27a718e54869e8b7f5a
#
_cell.length_a   1.000
_cell.length_b   1.000
_cell.length_c   1.000
_cell.angle_alpha   90.00
_cell.angle_beta   90.00
_cell.angle_gamma   90.00
#
_symmetry.space_group_name_H-M   'P 1'
#
loop_
_entity.id
_entity.type
_entity.pdbx_description
1 polymer ?
#
loop_
_entity_poly.entity_id
_entity_poly.type
_entity_poly.pdbx_seq_one_letter_code
_entity_poly.pdbx_strand_id
1 'polypeptide(L)'
;MKEWWIQVALLAAPLIAVYLHLPPPSLSPSLYSWRMVGTFFTFKDHRIFYRDSMGAVGSSDIVILLHGFPTSSYDWHKIWEGLTLRFNRVIALDFLGFGFSDKPRLHRYSIFEQADIVQRLMVELGLAQQKINILAHDYGDTVALELLYRSEQSKPGHLTINSLCLSNGGIFPETNHPRFIQKLLKDSGCFSPIFTRLMNYYFFTKGISAVFGPHTQPTNAEYWDMWTMVRVNDGNLVMDSLLQFINQRWKYRDRWVNALTSTSVPCMLNKLCFILTEMHLIYGPLDCVNPHPEFLDLYQNKK
;
A
#
# COMPACT_ATOMS: atom_id res chain seq x y z
N MET A 1 48.94 4.21 18.44
CA MET A 1 47.83 4.69 17.58
C MET A 1 46.79 3.62 17.22
N LYS A 2 47.02 2.33 17.50
CA LYS A 2 46.05 1.25 17.14
C LYS A 2 45.02 0.95 18.24
N GLU A 3 45.22 1.36 19.49
CA GLU A 3 44.37 0.98 20.62
C GLU A 3 43.10 1.80 20.75
N TRP A 4 43.05 3.04 20.30
CA TRP A 4 41.89 3.89 20.42
C TRP A 4 40.69 3.38 19.56
N TRP A 5 40.96 2.74 18.42
CA TRP A 5 39.89 2.12 17.60
C TRP A 5 39.20 0.96 18.34
N ILE A 6 39.96 0.20 19.16
CA ILE A 6 39.40 -0.87 19.97
C ILE A 6 38.50 -0.27 21.05
N GLN A 7 38.94 0.82 21.68
CA GLN A 7 38.13 1.51 22.69
C GLN A 7 36.86 2.10 22.08
N VAL A 8 36.94 2.73 20.90
CA VAL A 8 35.76 3.24 20.17
C VAL A 8 34.85 2.09 19.81
N ALA A 9 35.34 0.97 19.30
CA ALA A 9 34.53 -0.20 18.97
C ALA A 9 33.84 -0.81 20.19
N LEU A 10 34.53 -0.90 21.32
CA LEU A 10 33.98 -1.40 22.59
C LEU A 10 32.90 -0.47 23.16
N LEU A 11 32.97 0.84 22.94
CA LEU A 11 31.95 1.79 23.33
C LEU A 11 30.77 1.82 22.33
N ALA A 12 31.07 1.69 21.03
CA ALA A 12 30.04 1.73 19.98
C ALA A 12 29.17 0.45 19.94
N ALA A 13 29.79 -0.73 20.21
CA ALA A 13 29.07 -2.00 20.13
C ALA A 13 27.82 -2.07 21.05
N PRO A 14 27.90 -1.71 22.36
CA PRO A 14 26.72 -1.71 23.21
C PRO A 14 25.68 -0.66 22.79
N LEU A 15 26.10 0.51 22.30
CA LEU A 15 25.16 1.53 21.80
C LEU A 15 24.41 1.06 20.55
N ILE A 16 25.13 0.42 19.64
CA ILE A 16 24.52 -0.21 18.45
C ILE A 16 23.59 -1.34 18.88
N ALA A 17 24.00 -2.18 19.83
CA ALA A 17 23.16 -3.25 20.34
C ALA A 17 21.85 -2.70 20.95
N VAL A 18 21.93 -1.67 21.79
CA VAL A 18 20.74 -1.00 22.34
C VAL A 18 19.87 -0.44 21.22
N TYR A 19 20.44 0.27 20.26
CA TYR A 19 19.72 0.84 19.13
C TYR A 19 18.96 -0.24 18.33
N LEU A 20 19.61 -1.36 18.05
CA LEU A 20 19.02 -2.46 17.26
C LEU A 20 17.90 -3.21 18.00
N HIS A 21 17.81 -3.04 19.32
CA HIS A 21 16.79 -3.66 20.18
C HIS A 21 15.77 -2.65 20.72
N LEU A 22 15.78 -1.41 20.24
CA LEU A 22 14.75 -0.44 20.59
C LEU A 22 13.37 -1.00 20.21
N PRO A 23 12.42 -1.07 21.16
CA PRO A 23 11.07 -1.55 20.86
C PRO A 23 10.37 -0.63 19.84
N PRO A 24 9.37 -1.14 19.15
CA PRO A 24 8.52 -0.28 18.31
C PRO A 24 7.86 0.79 19.20
N PRO A 25 7.55 1.98 18.62
CA PRO A 25 6.81 3.01 19.34
C PRO A 25 5.46 2.49 19.84
N SER A 26 4.97 3.04 20.95
CA SER A 26 3.61 2.78 21.41
C SER A 26 2.60 3.37 20.43
N LEU A 27 1.46 2.70 20.31
CA LEU A 27 0.35 3.20 19.49
C LEU A 27 -0.20 4.49 20.06
N SER A 28 -0.45 5.47 19.21
CA SER A 28 -1.26 6.64 19.58
C SER A 28 -2.69 6.21 19.92
N PRO A 29 -3.46 7.05 20.64
CA PRO A 29 -4.88 6.77 20.90
C PRO A 29 -5.68 6.51 19.62
N SER A 30 -5.37 7.22 18.53
CA SER A 30 -6.04 7.06 17.24
C SER A 30 -5.72 5.73 16.58
N LEU A 31 -4.45 5.34 16.55
CA LEU A 31 -4.02 4.03 16.05
C LEU A 31 -4.55 2.88 16.92
N TYR A 32 -4.56 3.07 18.23
CA TYR A 32 -5.13 2.09 19.14
C TYR A 32 -6.62 1.89 18.88
N SER A 33 -7.37 2.98 18.73
CA SER A 33 -8.80 2.94 18.39
C SER A 33 -9.03 2.24 17.04
N TRP A 34 -8.21 2.57 16.02
CA TRP A 34 -8.30 1.91 14.71
C TRP A 34 -8.10 0.40 14.81
N ARG A 35 -7.09 -0.03 15.56
CA ARG A 35 -6.81 -1.45 15.79
C ARG A 35 -7.93 -2.17 16.53
N MET A 36 -8.53 -1.51 17.53
CA MET A 36 -9.56 -2.14 18.38
C MET A 36 -10.88 -2.41 17.65
N VAL A 37 -11.21 -1.62 16.64
CA VAL A 37 -12.43 -1.83 15.82
C VAL A 37 -12.18 -2.73 14.61
N GLY A 38 -10.93 -3.07 14.32
CA GLY A 38 -10.55 -4.04 13.29
C GLY A 38 -10.44 -5.45 13.85
N THR A 39 -10.24 -6.39 12.97
CA THR A 39 -10.07 -7.81 13.30
C THR A 39 -9.04 -8.47 12.39
N PHE A 40 -8.84 -9.77 12.53
CA PHE A 40 -7.89 -10.53 11.74
C PHE A 40 -8.56 -11.75 11.12
N PHE A 41 -8.16 -12.07 9.89
CA PHE A 41 -8.39 -13.38 9.31
C PHE A 41 -7.06 -14.07 9.01
N THR A 42 -7.10 -15.38 8.82
CA THR A 42 -5.89 -16.15 8.54
C THR A 42 -5.83 -16.49 7.05
N PHE A 43 -4.75 -16.06 6.41
CA PHE A 43 -4.40 -16.43 5.04
C PHE A 43 -3.18 -17.35 5.09
N LYS A 44 -3.33 -18.62 4.69
CA LYS A 44 -2.32 -19.66 4.99
C LYS A 44 -1.98 -19.61 6.49
N ASP A 45 -0.73 -19.39 6.85
CA ASP A 45 -0.26 -19.32 8.24
C ASP A 45 -0.08 -17.88 8.75
N HIS A 46 -0.59 -16.87 8.03
CA HIS A 46 -0.38 -15.45 8.32
C HIS A 46 -1.67 -14.77 8.74
N ARG A 47 -1.60 -13.96 9.78
CA ARG A 47 -2.70 -13.14 10.27
C ARG A 47 -2.72 -11.82 9.51
N ILE A 48 -3.84 -11.53 8.87
CA ILE A 48 -4.07 -10.34 8.08
C ILE A 48 -5.10 -9.48 8.81
N PHE A 49 -4.71 -8.25 9.13
CA PHE A 49 -5.59 -7.27 9.74
C PHE A 49 -6.52 -6.68 8.71
N TYR A 50 -7.78 -6.49 9.09
CA TYR A 50 -8.73 -5.71 8.31
C TYR A 50 -9.72 -5.00 9.21
N ARG A 51 -10.26 -3.92 8.71
CA ARG A 51 -11.38 -3.20 9.28
C ARG A 51 -12.56 -3.33 8.33
N ASP A 52 -13.74 -3.58 8.90
CA ASP A 52 -14.99 -3.77 8.18
C ASP A 52 -16.09 -3.00 8.89
N SER A 53 -16.79 -2.13 8.19
CA SER A 53 -17.87 -1.34 8.76
C SER A 53 -19.08 -1.35 7.85
N MET A 54 -20.23 -1.63 8.42
CA MET A 54 -21.51 -1.37 7.77
C MET A 54 -21.73 0.13 7.73
N GLY A 55 -22.32 0.60 6.63
CA GLY A 55 -22.54 2.02 6.37
C GLY A 55 -23.95 2.32 5.91
N ALA A 56 -24.11 3.07 4.82
CA ALA A 56 -25.36 3.64 4.35
C ALA A 56 -26.48 2.60 4.19
N VAL A 57 -27.57 2.80 4.89
CA VAL A 57 -28.80 2.01 4.77
C VAL A 57 -29.47 2.37 3.43
N GLY A 58 -29.83 1.36 2.65
CA GLY A 58 -30.44 1.54 1.33
C GLY A 58 -29.48 1.55 0.15
N SER A 59 -28.17 1.60 0.38
CA SER A 59 -27.16 1.25 -0.63
C SER A 59 -26.88 -0.25 -0.59
N SER A 60 -26.51 -0.83 -1.73
CA SER A 60 -25.96 -2.20 -1.84
C SER A 60 -24.46 -2.17 -2.16
N ASP A 61 -23.88 -0.98 -2.30
CA ASP A 61 -22.52 -0.80 -2.78
C ASP A 61 -21.49 -1.13 -1.70
N ILE A 62 -20.53 -1.94 -2.08
CA ILE A 62 -19.43 -2.38 -1.22
C ILE A 62 -18.15 -1.76 -1.77
N VAL A 63 -17.31 -1.18 -0.91
CA VAL A 63 -16.00 -0.68 -1.29
C VAL A 63 -14.89 -1.34 -0.49
N ILE A 64 -13.83 -1.75 -1.18
CA ILE A 64 -12.58 -2.18 -0.55
C ILE A 64 -11.48 -1.15 -0.80
N LEU A 65 -10.73 -0.84 0.25
CA LEU A 65 -9.69 0.17 0.27
C LEU A 65 -8.32 -0.51 0.34
N LEU A 66 -7.46 -0.24 -0.64
CA LEU A 66 -6.13 -0.83 -0.79
C LEU A 66 -5.07 0.26 -0.60
N HIS A 67 -4.31 0.18 0.49
CA HIS A 67 -3.35 1.21 0.90
C HIS A 67 -2.04 1.18 0.11
N GLY A 68 -1.22 2.21 0.27
CA GLY A 68 0.09 2.39 -0.34
C GLY A 68 1.28 1.90 0.48
N PHE A 69 2.48 1.98 -0.11
CA PHE A 69 3.75 1.76 0.55
C PHE A 69 4.28 3.08 1.18
N PRO A 70 4.82 3.07 2.39
CA PRO A 70 5.09 1.94 3.29
C PRO A 70 4.08 1.82 4.44
N THR A 71 2.90 2.39 4.31
CA THR A 71 1.94 2.63 5.39
C THR A 71 0.95 1.48 5.62
N SER A 72 -0.33 1.75 5.83
CA SER A 72 -1.33 0.76 6.22
C SER A 72 -2.75 1.22 5.89
N SER A 73 -3.74 0.39 6.19
CA SER A 73 -5.15 0.76 6.08
C SER A 73 -5.54 2.02 6.88
N TYR A 74 -4.73 2.42 7.85
CA TYR A 74 -4.95 3.65 8.61
C TYR A 74 -4.87 4.92 7.74
N ASP A 75 -4.25 4.87 6.57
CA ASP A 75 -4.24 5.99 5.62
C ASP A 75 -5.65 6.49 5.27
N TRP A 76 -6.63 5.60 5.32
CA TRP A 76 -8.02 5.88 4.99
C TRP A 76 -8.83 6.51 6.13
N HIS A 77 -8.23 6.70 7.33
CA HIS A 77 -8.95 7.15 8.52
C HIS A 77 -9.67 8.49 8.33
N LYS A 78 -9.07 9.43 7.57
CA LYS A 78 -9.65 10.76 7.35
C LYS A 78 -10.92 10.75 6.48
N ILE A 79 -11.05 9.77 5.61
CA ILE A 79 -12.21 9.68 4.71
C ILE A 79 -13.16 8.54 5.08
N TRP A 80 -12.82 7.78 6.14
CA TRP A 80 -13.58 6.60 6.54
C TRP A 80 -15.06 6.88 6.80
N GLU A 81 -15.34 7.92 7.56
CA GLU A 81 -16.71 8.32 7.86
C GLU A 81 -17.48 8.74 6.60
N GLY A 82 -16.87 9.55 5.73
CA GLY A 82 -17.45 9.93 4.45
C GLY A 82 -17.78 8.74 3.55
N LEU A 83 -16.93 7.71 3.56
CA LEU A 83 -17.18 6.48 2.82
C LEU A 83 -18.33 5.66 3.44
N THR A 84 -18.40 5.54 4.76
CA THR A 84 -19.50 4.82 5.41
C THR A 84 -20.88 5.51 5.22
N LEU A 85 -20.88 6.81 4.95
CA LEU A 85 -22.11 7.55 4.60
C LEU A 85 -22.57 7.29 3.15
N ARG A 86 -21.72 6.74 2.29
CA ARG A 86 -22.03 6.53 0.87
C ARG A 86 -22.16 5.05 0.48
N PHE A 87 -21.33 4.19 1.05
CA PHE A 87 -21.31 2.78 0.76
C PHE A 87 -22.04 2.00 1.87
N ASN A 88 -22.71 0.92 1.48
CA ASN A 88 -23.34 0.01 2.44
C ASN A 88 -22.29 -0.70 3.32
N ARG A 89 -21.11 -0.97 2.75
CA ARG A 89 -20.04 -1.65 3.47
C ARG A 89 -18.69 -1.12 3.02
N VAL A 90 -17.84 -0.78 3.98
CA VAL A 90 -16.49 -0.25 3.76
C VAL A 90 -15.50 -1.19 4.41
N ILE A 91 -14.55 -1.70 3.62
CA ILE A 91 -13.56 -2.68 4.04
C ILE A 91 -12.18 -2.13 3.72
N ALA A 92 -11.25 -2.18 4.67
CA ALA A 92 -9.84 -1.88 4.45
C ALA A 92 -9.00 -2.97 5.10
N LEU A 93 -7.93 -3.42 4.42
CA LEU A 93 -7.00 -4.39 4.99
C LEU A 93 -5.59 -3.82 5.05
N ASP A 94 -4.78 -4.34 5.96
CA ASP A 94 -3.33 -4.19 5.91
C ASP A 94 -2.76 -5.35 5.09
N PHE A 95 -2.06 -5.06 4.02
CA PHE A 95 -1.39 -6.10 3.24
C PHE A 95 -0.38 -6.89 4.09
N LEU A 96 -0.10 -8.13 3.71
CA LEU A 96 0.97 -8.91 4.34
C LEU A 96 2.30 -8.14 4.24
N GLY A 97 2.99 -8.00 5.37
CA GLY A 97 4.20 -7.18 5.47
C GLY A 97 3.95 -5.74 5.92
N PHE A 98 2.70 -5.30 6.06
CA PHE A 98 2.32 -3.93 6.39
C PHE A 98 1.46 -3.86 7.66
N GLY A 99 1.39 -2.65 8.22
CA GLY A 99 0.44 -2.30 9.27
C GLY A 99 0.44 -3.25 10.45
N PHE A 100 -0.73 -3.72 10.85
CA PHE A 100 -0.93 -4.70 11.91
C PHE A 100 -0.87 -6.16 11.43
N SER A 101 -0.81 -6.39 10.12
CA SER A 101 -0.65 -7.73 9.55
C SER A 101 0.72 -8.34 9.88
N ASP A 102 0.82 -9.65 9.77
CA ASP A 102 2.08 -10.37 9.95
C ASP A 102 3.14 -9.93 8.94
N LYS A 103 4.39 -10.00 9.37
CA LYS A 103 5.56 -9.57 8.60
C LYS A 103 6.62 -10.66 8.56
N PRO A 104 6.35 -11.79 7.87
CA PRO A 104 7.29 -12.90 7.81
C PRO A 104 8.61 -12.46 7.19
N ARG A 105 9.71 -12.76 7.91
CA ARG A 105 11.08 -12.51 7.42
C ARG A 105 11.46 -13.56 6.39
N LEU A 106 12.37 -13.22 5.49
CA LEU A 106 12.81 -14.08 4.39
C LEU A 106 11.66 -14.50 3.45
N HIS A 107 10.54 -13.81 3.53
CA HIS A 107 9.38 -14.02 2.69
C HIS A 107 9.51 -13.25 1.37
N ARG A 108 9.06 -13.89 0.30
CA ARG A 108 9.07 -13.30 -1.04
C ARG A 108 7.72 -12.66 -1.33
N TYR A 109 7.54 -11.44 -0.86
CA TYR A 109 6.32 -10.68 -1.09
C TYR A 109 6.04 -10.49 -2.59
N SER A 110 4.83 -10.80 -3.01
CA SER A 110 4.43 -10.61 -4.40
C SER A 110 3.05 -9.95 -4.51
N ILE A 111 2.87 -9.17 -5.57
CA ILE A 111 1.57 -8.56 -5.91
C ILE A 111 0.50 -9.64 -6.11
N PHE A 112 0.87 -10.79 -6.65
CA PHE A 112 -0.05 -11.92 -6.83
C PHE A 112 -0.58 -12.45 -5.49
N GLU A 113 0.30 -12.60 -4.50
CA GLU A 113 -0.09 -13.06 -3.16
C GLU A 113 -0.98 -12.03 -2.46
N GLN A 114 -0.69 -10.72 -2.60
CA GLN A 114 -1.55 -9.69 -2.04
C GLN A 114 -2.94 -9.70 -2.68
N ALA A 115 -3.02 -9.93 -3.99
CA ALA A 115 -4.31 -10.11 -4.67
C ALA A 115 -5.04 -11.37 -4.20
N ASP A 116 -4.32 -12.49 -3.94
CA ASP A 116 -4.91 -13.70 -3.34
C ASP A 116 -5.49 -13.42 -1.95
N ILE A 117 -4.78 -12.62 -1.13
CA ILE A 117 -5.23 -12.21 0.20
C ILE A 117 -6.53 -11.40 0.10
N VAL A 118 -6.62 -10.44 -0.82
CA VAL A 118 -7.85 -9.65 -1.04
C VAL A 118 -9.01 -10.55 -1.46
N GLN A 119 -8.80 -11.45 -2.43
CA GLN A 119 -9.84 -12.38 -2.87
C GLN A 119 -10.29 -13.31 -1.74
N ARG A 120 -9.34 -13.82 -0.95
CA ARG A 120 -9.65 -14.68 0.20
C ARG A 120 -10.44 -13.92 1.26
N LEU A 121 -10.11 -12.67 1.55
CA LEU A 121 -10.89 -11.84 2.47
C LEU A 121 -12.34 -11.68 1.98
N MET A 122 -12.56 -11.45 0.69
CA MET A 122 -13.92 -11.34 0.14
C MET A 122 -14.70 -12.65 0.29
N VAL A 123 -14.05 -13.79 0.15
CA VAL A 123 -14.67 -15.11 0.40
C VAL A 123 -15.03 -15.26 1.89
N GLU A 124 -14.12 -14.96 2.81
CA GLU A 124 -14.35 -15.04 4.26
C GLU A 124 -15.50 -14.14 4.72
N LEU A 125 -15.67 -12.99 4.07
CA LEU A 125 -16.76 -12.04 4.37
C LEU A 125 -18.08 -12.38 3.67
N GLY A 126 -18.14 -13.49 2.91
CA GLY A 126 -19.33 -13.89 2.14
C GLY A 126 -19.63 -13.00 0.93
N LEU A 127 -18.63 -12.27 0.40
CA LEU A 127 -18.78 -11.28 -0.66
C LEU A 127 -18.26 -11.76 -2.03
N ALA A 128 -17.91 -13.03 -2.16
CA ALA A 128 -17.28 -13.57 -3.38
C ALA A 128 -18.14 -13.40 -4.66
N GLN A 129 -19.46 -13.32 -4.52
CA GLN A 129 -20.41 -13.16 -5.63
C GLN A 129 -20.92 -11.72 -5.77
N GLN A 130 -20.44 -10.80 -4.97
CA GLN A 130 -20.87 -9.40 -5.01
C GLN A 130 -20.02 -8.59 -5.98
N LYS A 131 -20.62 -7.53 -6.51
CA LYS A 131 -19.87 -6.51 -7.25
C LYS A 131 -19.19 -5.58 -6.27
N ILE A 132 -17.86 -5.41 -6.41
CA ILE A 132 -17.03 -4.67 -5.48
C ILE A 132 -16.48 -3.42 -6.14
N ASN A 133 -16.60 -2.29 -5.46
CA ASN A 133 -15.88 -1.08 -5.80
C ASN A 133 -14.49 -1.13 -5.14
N ILE A 134 -13.45 -0.76 -5.89
CA ILE A 134 -12.07 -0.73 -5.39
C ILE A 134 -11.59 0.72 -5.39
N LEU A 135 -11.11 1.18 -4.23
CA LEU A 135 -10.36 2.41 -4.09
C LEU A 135 -8.94 2.05 -3.65
N ALA A 136 -7.97 2.36 -4.48
CA ALA A 136 -6.58 1.99 -4.27
C ALA A 136 -5.65 3.19 -4.30
N HIS A 137 -4.48 3.04 -3.66
CA HIS A 137 -3.43 4.05 -3.62
C HIS A 137 -2.06 3.40 -3.75
N ASP A 138 -1.17 3.95 -4.60
CA ASP A 138 0.24 3.59 -4.81
C ASP A 138 0.49 2.08 -4.99
N TYR A 139 0.97 1.39 -3.94
CA TYR A 139 1.16 -0.07 -3.94
C TYR A 139 -0.15 -0.80 -4.20
N GLY A 140 -1.22 -0.33 -3.57
CA GLY A 140 -2.57 -0.85 -3.72
C GLY A 140 -3.07 -0.78 -5.17
N ASP A 141 -2.69 0.24 -5.93
CA ASP A 141 -3.05 0.34 -7.36
C ASP A 141 -2.50 -0.84 -8.17
N THR A 142 -1.27 -1.28 -7.87
CA THR A 142 -0.70 -2.45 -8.56
C THR A 142 -1.44 -3.75 -8.20
N VAL A 143 -1.87 -3.88 -6.94
CA VAL A 143 -2.71 -5.02 -6.52
C VAL A 143 -4.09 -4.95 -7.18
N ALA A 144 -4.67 -3.75 -7.28
CA ALA A 144 -5.95 -3.53 -7.95
C ALA A 144 -5.89 -3.87 -9.45
N LEU A 145 -4.78 -3.57 -10.13
CA LEU A 145 -4.57 -3.95 -11.53
C LEU A 145 -4.48 -5.48 -11.71
N GLU A 146 -3.86 -6.18 -10.77
CA GLU A 146 -3.87 -7.65 -10.78
C GLU A 146 -5.28 -8.21 -10.58
N LEU A 147 -6.04 -7.63 -9.65
CA LEU A 147 -7.44 -8.00 -9.43
C LEU A 147 -8.31 -7.72 -10.67
N LEU A 148 -8.09 -6.58 -11.34
CA LEU A 148 -8.76 -6.24 -12.59
C LEU A 148 -8.45 -7.27 -13.68
N TYR A 149 -7.18 -7.59 -13.89
CA TYR A 149 -6.78 -8.62 -14.84
C TYR A 149 -7.48 -9.97 -14.58
N ARG A 150 -7.56 -10.38 -13.31
CA ARG A 150 -8.24 -11.63 -12.92
C ARG A 150 -9.75 -11.57 -13.16
N SER A 151 -10.38 -10.45 -12.81
CA SER A 151 -11.81 -10.23 -13.01
C SER A 151 -12.20 -10.40 -14.48
N GLU A 152 -11.38 -9.89 -15.39
CA GLU A 152 -11.62 -9.99 -16.83
C GLU A 152 -11.46 -11.41 -17.38
N GLN A 153 -10.71 -12.28 -16.70
CA GLN A 153 -10.63 -13.70 -17.08
C GLN A 153 -11.92 -14.48 -16.76
N SER A 154 -12.88 -13.88 -16.04
CA SER A 154 -14.17 -14.46 -15.70
C SER A 154 -14.13 -15.89 -15.15
N LYS A 155 -13.04 -16.24 -14.43
CA LYS A 155 -12.88 -17.55 -13.83
C LYS A 155 -13.65 -17.65 -12.50
N PRO A 156 -14.19 -18.82 -12.15
CA PRO A 156 -14.81 -19.03 -10.86
C PRO A 156 -13.89 -18.62 -9.70
N GLY A 157 -14.42 -17.89 -8.73
CA GLY A 157 -13.66 -17.40 -7.56
C GLY A 157 -12.95 -16.07 -7.76
N HIS A 158 -12.98 -15.47 -8.96
CA HIS A 158 -12.49 -14.12 -9.18
C HIS A 158 -13.55 -13.09 -8.78
N LEU A 159 -13.08 -11.93 -8.29
CA LEU A 159 -13.96 -10.83 -7.92
C LEU A 159 -14.58 -10.20 -9.16
N THR A 160 -15.84 -9.78 -9.04
CA THR A 160 -16.48 -8.91 -10.03
C THR A 160 -16.28 -7.46 -9.62
N ILE A 161 -15.51 -6.71 -10.39
CA ILE A 161 -15.23 -5.30 -10.12
C ILE A 161 -16.33 -4.45 -10.73
N ASN A 162 -17.00 -3.65 -9.88
CA ASN A 162 -18.02 -2.69 -10.28
C ASN A 162 -17.41 -1.37 -10.73
N SER A 163 -16.53 -0.82 -9.92
CA SER A 163 -15.76 0.39 -10.24
C SER A 163 -14.35 0.32 -9.69
N LEU A 164 -13.46 1.07 -10.31
CA LEU A 164 -12.04 1.13 -9.93
C LEU A 164 -11.58 2.58 -9.85
N CYS A 165 -11.11 2.98 -8.67
CA CYS A 165 -10.49 4.28 -8.44
C CYS A 165 -9.02 4.07 -8.05
N LEU A 166 -8.09 4.56 -8.87
CA LEU A 166 -6.65 4.46 -8.68
C LEU A 166 -6.07 5.84 -8.36
N SER A 167 -5.28 5.91 -7.30
CA SER A 167 -4.71 7.16 -6.82
C SER A 167 -3.19 7.10 -6.70
N ASN A 168 -2.49 7.92 -7.47
CA ASN A 168 -1.04 8.12 -7.40
C ASN A 168 -0.20 6.83 -7.50
N GLY A 169 -0.65 5.85 -8.24
CA GLY A 169 0.06 4.58 -8.44
C GLY A 169 1.05 4.60 -9.59
N GLY A 170 2.14 3.85 -9.47
CA GLY A 170 3.08 3.63 -10.56
C GLY A 170 2.55 2.61 -11.57
N ILE A 171 1.47 2.95 -12.25
CA ILE A 171 0.78 2.09 -13.23
C ILE A 171 1.71 1.81 -14.41
N PHE A 172 2.32 2.86 -14.94
CA PHE A 172 3.35 2.76 -15.97
C PHE A 172 4.72 2.77 -15.30
N PRO A 173 5.49 1.67 -15.32
CA PRO A 173 6.83 1.64 -14.73
C PRO A 173 7.76 2.71 -15.31
N GLU A 174 7.53 3.12 -16.56
CA GLU A 174 8.32 4.13 -17.28
C GLU A 174 8.23 5.52 -16.64
N THR A 175 7.08 5.87 -16.08
CA THR A 175 6.85 7.17 -15.41
C THR A 175 7.05 7.12 -13.91
N ASN A 176 7.40 5.95 -13.36
CA ASN A 176 7.63 5.82 -11.93
C ASN A 176 9.08 6.18 -11.57
N HIS A 177 9.25 7.23 -10.77
CA HIS A 177 10.54 7.73 -10.30
C HIS A 177 10.77 7.40 -8.81
N PRO A 178 11.24 6.18 -8.48
CA PRO A 178 11.47 5.79 -7.10
C PRO A 178 12.47 6.71 -6.41
N ARG A 179 12.19 7.09 -5.18
CA ARG A 179 13.05 7.96 -4.38
C ARG A 179 14.38 7.28 -4.04
N PHE A 180 15.39 8.09 -3.75
CA PHE A 180 16.74 7.61 -3.44
C PHE A 180 16.73 6.51 -2.36
N ILE A 181 15.97 6.71 -1.27
CA ILE A 181 15.86 5.70 -0.20
C ILE A 181 15.24 4.40 -0.71
N GLN A 182 14.22 4.46 -1.54
CA GLN A 182 13.59 3.27 -2.13
C GLN A 182 14.58 2.53 -3.05
N LYS A 183 15.35 3.26 -3.86
CA LYS A 183 16.41 2.68 -4.70
C LYS A 183 17.50 2.03 -3.85
N LEU A 184 17.97 2.74 -2.82
CA LEU A 184 18.98 2.23 -1.90
C LEU A 184 18.53 0.93 -1.24
N LEU A 185 17.34 0.88 -0.66
CA LEU A 185 16.81 -0.31 0.00
C LEU A 185 16.56 -1.45 -1.00
N LYS A 186 16.06 -1.14 -2.19
CA LYS A 186 15.74 -2.15 -3.22
C LYS A 186 17.00 -2.77 -3.84
N ASP A 187 18.04 -1.96 -4.11
CA ASP A 187 19.17 -2.33 -4.96
C ASP A 187 20.45 -2.67 -4.17
N SER A 188 20.45 -2.51 -2.84
CA SER A 188 21.64 -2.74 -2.01
C SER A 188 21.97 -4.22 -1.78
N GLY A 189 21.17 -5.15 -2.29
CA GLY A 189 21.42 -6.60 -2.20
C GLY A 189 21.65 -7.05 -0.76
N CYS A 190 22.83 -7.64 -0.48
CA CYS A 190 23.17 -8.15 0.85
C CYS A 190 23.30 -7.06 1.95
N PHE A 191 23.41 -5.78 1.59
CA PHE A 191 23.46 -4.67 2.54
C PHE A 191 22.07 -4.11 2.91
N SER A 192 21.03 -4.43 2.14
CA SER A 192 19.65 -3.99 2.42
C SER A 192 19.20 -4.28 3.86
N PRO A 193 19.44 -5.47 4.45
CA PRO A 193 19.07 -5.75 5.83
C PRO A 193 19.76 -4.85 6.86
N ILE A 194 20.94 -4.35 6.54
CA ILE A 194 21.67 -3.40 7.40
C ILE A 194 20.97 -2.04 7.33
N PHE A 195 20.68 -1.55 6.14
CA PHE A 195 19.99 -0.25 5.95
C PHE A 195 18.58 -0.25 6.55
N THR A 196 17.82 -1.34 6.41
CA THR A 196 16.48 -1.45 7.01
C THR A 196 16.53 -1.44 8.53
N ARG A 197 17.56 -2.06 9.14
CA ARG A 197 17.80 -2.03 10.60
C ARG A 197 18.23 -0.66 11.11
N LEU A 198 19.01 0.08 10.30
CA LEU A 198 19.49 1.43 10.66
C LEU A 198 18.46 2.53 10.35
N MET A 199 17.34 2.18 9.72
CA MET A 199 16.26 3.12 9.47
C MET A 199 15.69 3.62 10.81
N ASN A 200 15.57 4.94 10.93
CA ASN A 200 15.01 5.60 12.09
C ASN A 200 13.94 6.61 11.69
N TYR A 201 13.27 7.18 12.67
CA TYR A 201 12.19 8.16 12.46
C TYR A 201 12.62 9.35 11.60
N TYR A 202 13.84 9.85 11.77
CA TYR A 202 14.32 11.01 11.00
C TYR A 202 14.44 10.68 9.51
N PHE A 203 15.11 9.58 9.17
CA PHE A 203 15.24 9.17 7.75
C PHE A 203 13.91 8.79 7.14
N PHE A 204 13.04 8.13 7.91
CA PHE A 204 11.69 7.83 7.49
C PHE A 204 10.91 9.10 7.16
N THR A 205 10.88 10.07 8.09
CA THR A 205 10.15 11.33 7.90
C THR A 205 10.67 12.11 6.71
N LYS A 206 11.99 12.18 6.51
CA LYS A 206 12.59 12.83 5.33
C LYS A 206 12.21 12.12 4.03
N GLY A 207 12.15 10.80 4.03
CA GLY A 207 11.75 10.02 2.85
C GLY A 207 10.27 10.20 2.51
N ILE A 208 9.40 10.09 3.51
CA ILE A 208 7.95 10.17 3.30
C ILE A 208 7.46 11.60 3.05
N SER A 209 8.04 12.62 3.71
CA SER A 209 7.67 14.03 3.48
C SER A 209 7.90 14.47 2.04
N ALA A 210 8.87 13.86 1.37
CA ALA A 210 9.21 14.20 -0.01
C ALA A 210 8.14 13.77 -1.04
N VAL A 211 7.17 12.93 -0.66
CA VAL A 211 6.07 12.52 -1.54
C VAL A 211 4.78 13.33 -1.31
N PHE A 212 4.73 14.11 -0.23
CA PHE A 212 3.61 15.01 0.03
C PHE A 212 3.84 16.38 -0.62
N GLY A 213 2.75 17.00 -1.05
CA GLY A 213 2.80 18.39 -1.57
C GLY A 213 3.14 19.39 -0.46
N PRO A 214 3.63 20.60 -0.83
CA PRO A 214 4.06 21.61 0.15
C PRO A 214 2.94 22.07 1.09
N HIS A 215 1.68 22.00 0.65
CA HIS A 215 0.53 22.44 1.40
C HIS A 215 -0.25 21.27 2.07
N THR A 216 0.20 20.06 1.89
CA THR A 216 -0.49 18.84 2.38
C THR A 216 0.44 17.97 3.24
N GLN A 217 1.47 18.57 3.80
CA GLN A 217 2.41 17.87 4.67
C GLN A 217 1.69 17.34 5.92
N PRO A 218 1.90 16.08 6.29
CA PRO A 218 1.41 15.55 7.54
C PRO A 218 1.95 16.31 8.74
N THR A 219 1.19 16.31 9.81
CA THR A 219 1.64 16.79 11.12
C THR A 219 2.69 15.83 11.72
N ASN A 220 3.43 16.30 12.73
CA ASN A 220 4.40 15.45 13.43
C ASN A 220 3.73 14.21 14.06
N ALA A 221 2.50 14.32 14.55
CA ALA A 221 1.74 13.21 15.08
C ALA A 221 1.40 12.17 14.00
N GLU A 222 0.99 12.62 12.81
CA GLU A 222 0.70 11.74 11.68
C GLU A 222 1.97 11.04 11.16
N TYR A 223 3.11 11.74 11.09
CA TYR A 223 4.40 11.12 10.76
C TYR A 223 4.79 10.06 11.79
N TRP A 224 4.52 10.33 13.08
CA TRP A 224 4.78 9.38 14.14
C TRP A 224 3.90 8.14 14.04
N ASP A 225 2.64 8.32 13.70
CA ASP A 225 1.71 7.22 13.47
C ASP A 225 2.14 6.35 12.28
N MET A 226 2.51 6.97 11.15
CA MET A 226 3.05 6.26 9.98
C MET A 226 4.30 5.46 10.35
N TRP A 227 5.24 6.08 11.08
CA TRP A 227 6.45 5.41 11.55
C TRP A 227 6.14 4.24 12.48
N THR A 228 5.20 4.44 13.39
CA THR A 228 4.75 3.39 14.31
C THR A 228 4.22 2.18 13.54
N MET A 229 3.40 2.41 12.52
CA MET A 229 2.85 1.34 11.68
C MET A 229 3.94 0.57 10.91
N VAL A 230 4.98 1.25 10.47
CA VAL A 230 6.16 0.59 9.86
C VAL A 230 6.89 -0.28 10.89
N ARG A 231 6.98 0.18 12.16
CA ARG A 231 7.73 -0.51 13.22
C ARG A 231 6.96 -1.64 13.90
N VAL A 232 5.62 -1.62 13.87
CA VAL A 232 4.80 -2.72 14.41
C VAL A 232 5.23 -4.04 13.77
N ASN A 233 5.38 -5.08 14.60
CA ASN A 233 5.82 -6.42 14.17
C ASN A 233 7.14 -6.41 13.37
N ASP A 234 8.06 -5.50 13.68
CA ASP A 234 9.37 -5.36 13.01
C ASP A 234 9.29 -5.11 11.49
N GLY A 235 8.28 -4.40 11.01
CA GLY A 235 8.05 -4.21 9.58
C GLY A 235 9.14 -3.45 8.83
N ASN A 236 9.93 -2.64 9.54
CA ASN A 236 11.12 -2.05 8.95
C ASN A 236 12.12 -3.09 8.42
N LEU A 237 12.12 -4.31 8.96
CA LEU A 237 13.05 -5.38 8.57
C LEU A 237 12.64 -6.16 7.33
N VAL A 238 11.46 -5.87 6.76
CA VAL A 238 10.98 -6.51 5.53
C VAL A 238 10.78 -5.51 4.38
N MET A 239 11.13 -4.24 4.59
CA MET A 239 10.91 -3.17 3.61
C MET A 239 11.65 -3.39 2.30
N ASP A 240 12.84 -3.95 2.33
CA ASP A 240 13.63 -4.30 1.15
C ASP A 240 12.94 -5.36 0.29
N SER A 241 12.38 -6.38 0.94
CA SER A 241 11.60 -7.43 0.28
C SER A 241 10.30 -6.89 -0.28
N LEU A 242 9.62 -6.01 0.44
CA LEU A 242 8.41 -5.33 -0.04
C LEU A 242 8.70 -4.47 -1.28
N LEU A 243 9.80 -3.71 -1.30
CA LEU A 243 10.17 -2.84 -2.42
C LEU A 243 10.43 -3.59 -3.75
N GLN A 244 10.53 -4.92 -3.72
CA GLN A 244 10.62 -5.73 -4.93
C GLN A 244 9.36 -5.64 -5.82
N PHE A 245 8.26 -5.05 -5.33
CA PHE A 245 7.09 -4.75 -6.16
C PHE A 245 7.44 -3.82 -7.34
N ILE A 246 8.42 -2.94 -7.19
CA ILE A 246 8.90 -2.07 -8.28
C ILE A 246 9.46 -2.91 -9.43
N ASN A 247 10.23 -3.96 -9.13
CA ASN A 247 10.73 -4.88 -10.14
C ASN A 247 9.60 -5.72 -10.76
N GLN A 248 8.57 -6.05 -9.97
CA GLN A 248 7.40 -6.77 -10.46
C GLN A 248 6.59 -5.90 -11.44
N ARG A 249 6.46 -4.59 -11.20
CA ARG A 249 5.82 -3.64 -12.13
C ARG A 249 6.48 -3.71 -13.52
N TRP A 250 7.80 -3.73 -13.61
CA TRP A 250 8.51 -3.88 -14.87
C TRP A 250 8.30 -5.27 -15.50
N LYS A 251 8.44 -6.31 -14.69
CA LYS A 251 8.33 -7.69 -15.16
C LYS A 251 6.95 -8.04 -15.71
N TYR A 252 5.90 -7.53 -15.11
CA TYR A 252 4.50 -7.84 -15.44
C TYR A 252 3.75 -6.64 -16.04
N ARG A 253 4.51 -5.69 -16.59
CA ARG A 253 4.01 -4.46 -17.16
C ARG A 253 2.85 -4.69 -18.13
N ASP A 254 3.06 -5.53 -19.13
CA ASP A 254 2.06 -5.74 -20.17
C ASP A 254 0.78 -6.40 -19.63
N ARG A 255 0.90 -7.25 -18.63
CA ARG A 255 -0.24 -7.85 -17.95
C ARG A 255 -1.15 -6.80 -17.32
N TRP A 256 -0.56 -5.87 -16.56
CA TRP A 256 -1.31 -4.88 -15.81
C TRP A 256 -1.71 -3.66 -16.64
N VAL A 257 -0.84 -3.20 -17.50
CA VAL A 257 -1.17 -2.09 -18.41
C VAL A 257 -2.25 -2.52 -19.41
N ASN A 258 -2.16 -3.71 -19.99
CA ASN A 258 -3.19 -4.19 -20.92
C ASN A 258 -4.53 -4.41 -20.19
N ALA A 259 -4.55 -4.92 -18.96
CA ALA A 259 -5.78 -5.01 -18.18
C ALA A 259 -6.47 -3.65 -18.04
N LEU A 260 -5.68 -2.59 -17.80
CA LEU A 260 -6.20 -1.23 -17.69
C LEU A 260 -6.71 -0.67 -19.03
N THR A 261 -6.00 -0.94 -20.12
CA THR A 261 -6.30 -0.33 -21.43
C THR A 261 -7.28 -1.11 -22.28
N SER A 262 -7.43 -2.43 -22.04
CA SER A 262 -8.36 -3.31 -22.75
C SER A 262 -9.66 -3.55 -22.01
N THR A 263 -9.75 -3.09 -20.76
CA THR A 263 -10.95 -3.32 -19.95
C THR A 263 -12.19 -2.71 -20.61
N SER A 264 -13.31 -3.42 -20.55
CA SER A 264 -14.63 -2.89 -20.91
C SER A 264 -15.18 -1.91 -19.87
N VAL A 265 -14.43 -1.70 -18.78
CA VAL A 265 -14.71 -0.70 -17.75
C VAL A 265 -14.52 0.70 -18.34
N PRO A 266 -15.58 1.54 -18.47
CA PRO A 266 -15.45 2.87 -19.04
C PRO A 266 -14.46 3.70 -18.25
N CYS A 267 -13.47 4.25 -18.95
CA CYS A 267 -12.47 5.14 -18.36
C CYS A 267 -12.87 6.59 -18.60
N MET A 268 -13.14 7.36 -17.56
CA MET A 268 -13.39 8.79 -17.69
C MET A 268 -12.22 9.62 -17.18
N LEU A 269 -11.59 10.32 -18.13
CA LEU A 269 -10.90 11.58 -17.93
C LEU A 269 -11.95 12.70 -18.16
N ASN A 270 -12.41 13.33 -17.07
CA ASN A 270 -13.29 14.51 -17.08
C ASN A 270 -14.66 14.46 -17.75
N LYS A 271 -15.69 14.68 -16.93
CA LYS A 271 -17.08 15.12 -17.20
C LYS A 271 -18.08 14.10 -17.75
N LEU A 272 -19.10 13.90 -16.90
CA LEU A 272 -20.46 13.46 -17.20
C LEU A 272 -20.61 12.35 -18.25
N CYS A 273 -20.68 11.12 -17.80
CA CYS A 273 -21.60 10.18 -18.43
C CYS A 273 -22.07 9.13 -17.42
N PHE A 274 -23.34 8.92 -17.39
CA PHE A 274 -24.02 7.90 -16.60
C PHE A 274 -23.78 6.51 -17.22
N ILE A 275 -23.61 5.51 -16.34
CA ILE A 275 -23.90 4.08 -16.53
C ILE A 275 -22.70 3.18 -16.86
N LEU A 276 -22.53 2.19 -15.96
CA LEU A 276 -21.77 0.93 -16.00
C LEU A 276 -20.25 1.04 -15.85
N THR A 277 -19.78 0.51 -14.75
CA THR A 277 -18.38 0.30 -14.30
C THR A 277 -17.47 1.49 -14.61
N GLU A 278 -17.25 2.34 -13.62
CA GLU A 278 -16.45 3.56 -13.76
C GLU A 278 -15.03 3.33 -13.26
N MET A 279 -14.05 3.73 -14.06
CA MET A 279 -12.65 3.82 -13.62
C MET A 279 -12.28 5.29 -13.39
N HIS A 280 -11.74 5.57 -12.20
CA HIS A 280 -11.25 6.90 -11.81
C HIS A 280 -9.75 6.85 -11.58
N LEU A 281 -9.02 7.79 -12.19
CA LEU A 281 -7.60 7.99 -11.97
C LEU A 281 -7.39 9.33 -11.26
N ILE A 282 -6.86 9.29 -10.04
CA ILE A 282 -6.58 10.47 -9.22
C ILE A 282 -5.06 10.63 -9.10
N TYR A 283 -4.54 11.74 -9.63
CA TYR A 283 -3.12 12.06 -9.56
C TYR A 283 -2.93 13.49 -9.10
N GLY A 284 -2.06 13.68 -8.12
CA GLY A 284 -1.65 15.00 -7.67
C GLY A 284 -0.76 15.67 -8.73
N PRO A 285 -1.00 16.95 -9.08
CA PRO A 285 -0.21 17.63 -10.11
C PRO A 285 1.26 17.80 -9.73
N LEU A 286 1.59 17.68 -8.46
CA LEU A 286 2.95 17.78 -7.91
C LEU A 286 3.52 16.44 -7.46
N ASP A 287 2.91 15.31 -7.89
CA ASP A 287 3.46 13.99 -7.59
C ASP A 287 4.83 13.82 -8.25
N CYS A 288 5.84 13.71 -7.42
CA CYS A 288 7.22 13.59 -7.88
C CYS A 288 7.69 12.14 -8.05
N VAL A 289 6.86 11.16 -7.68
CA VAL A 289 7.11 9.73 -7.89
C VAL A 289 6.45 9.25 -9.17
N ASN A 290 5.23 9.75 -9.45
CA ASN A 290 4.46 9.45 -10.65
C ASN A 290 3.96 10.76 -11.28
N PRO A 291 4.82 11.50 -12.02
CA PRO A 291 4.48 12.81 -12.57
C PRO A 291 3.24 12.74 -13.47
N HIS A 292 2.26 13.57 -13.18
CA HIS A 292 0.98 13.60 -13.87
C HIS A 292 1.08 13.82 -15.39
N PRO A 293 1.91 14.75 -15.93
CA PRO A 293 2.02 14.93 -17.38
C PRO A 293 2.50 13.65 -18.09
N GLU A 294 3.59 13.04 -17.61
CA GLU A 294 4.17 11.84 -18.21
C GLU A 294 3.19 10.66 -18.18
N PHE A 295 2.46 10.51 -17.07
CA PHE A 295 1.44 9.49 -16.91
C PHE A 295 0.29 9.67 -17.93
N LEU A 296 -0.23 10.90 -18.05
CA LEU A 296 -1.33 11.20 -18.97
C LEU A 296 -0.94 10.96 -20.42
N ASP A 297 0.23 11.41 -20.82
CA ASP A 297 0.73 11.22 -22.18
C ASP A 297 0.81 9.73 -22.53
N LEU A 298 1.35 8.90 -21.64
CA LEU A 298 1.39 7.46 -21.86
C LEU A 298 0.01 6.82 -21.90
N TYR A 299 -0.90 7.24 -21.02
CA TYR A 299 -2.26 6.69 -20.98
C TYR A 299 -3.05 7.03 -22.26
N GLN A 300 -2.96 8.28 -22.73
CA GLN A 300 -3.64 8.72 -23.96
C GLN A 300 -3.09 8.05 -25.21
N ASN A 301 -1.78 7.82 -25.27
CA ASN A 301 -1.14 7.15 -26.40
C ASN A 301 -1.37 5.64 -26.45
N LYS A 302 -1.91 5.03 -25.39
CA LYS A 302 -2.19 3.58 -25.29
C LYS A 302 -3.67 3.24 -25.50
N LYS A 303 -4.56 4.23 -25.47
CA LYS A 303 -5.97 4.11 -25.80
C LYS A 303 -6.21 4.31 -27.31
#